data_4bb17e462de06755a23d61ac1698adae
#
_entry.id   4bb17e462de06755a23d61ac1698adae
#
_cell.length_a   1.000
_cell.length_b   1.000
_cell.length_c   1.000
_cell.angle_alpha   90.00
_cell.angle_beta   90.00
_cell.angle_gamma   90.00
#
_symmetry.space_group_name_H-M   'P 1'
#
loop_
_entity.id
_entity.type
_entity.pdbx_description
1 polymer ?
#
loop_
_entity_poly.entity_id
_entity_poly.type
_entity_poly.pdbx_seq_one_letter_code
_entity_poly.pdbx_strand_id
1 'polypeptide(L)'
;VLSKEERQVEGMCGVVEDGIIPGLFGYEAGQSDVGDIFAWFLNNCIPEAYSVEAGKQGMSVHQLLEAKAVSQKPGQHGLLALDWWNGNRSVLVDAALSGLIIGATLGTRPEDIYRALIEATAYRTRVIIEAFERNGVKVDELMACGGLPEQNKMLMQIYADVTGRNFKISASKQTPALGSAMFG
;
A
#
# COMPACT_ATOMS: atom_id res chain seq x y z
N VAL A 1 -1.53 -13.58 -5.93
CA VAL A 1 -0.58 -13.97 -6.99
C VAL A 1 -1.06 -15.28 -7.60
N LEU A 2 -0.75 -15.54 -8.86
CA LEU A 2 -1.12 -16.77 -9.58
C LEU A 2 0.12 -17.51 -10.04
N SER A 3 0.11 -18.85 -9.94
CA SER A 3 1.17 -19.74 -10.44
C SER A 3 0.59 -20.99 -11.05
N LYS A 4 1.32 -21.61 -12.00
CA LYS A 4 0.98 -22.91 -12.56
C LYS A 4 1.38 -24.09 -11.65
N GLU A 5 2.31 -23.84 -10.74
CA GLU A 5 2.84 -24.85 -9.82
C GLU A 5 2.62 -24.38 -8.39
N GLU A 6 2.26 -25.31 -7.52
CA GLU A 6 2.26 -25.04 -6.10
C GLU A 6 3.70 -24.85 -5.60
N ARG A 7 3.92 -23.79 -4.83
CA ARG A 7 5.17 -23.50 -4.15
C ARG A 7 4.87 -23.10 -2.71
N GLN A 8 5.62 -23.63 -1.79
CA GLN A 8 5.54 -23.16 -0.41
C GLN A 8 6.25 -21.81 -0.31
N VAL A 9 5.51 -20.80 0.11
CA VAL A 9 6.06 -19.44 0.31
C VAL A 9 5.87 -19.08 1.78
N GLU A 10 6.97 -19.04 2.51
CA GLU A 10 6.97 -18.72 3.94
C GLU A 10 6.43 -17.32 4.20
N GLY A 11 5.62 -17.16 5.25
CA GLY A 11 5.03 -15.88 5.64
C GLY A 11 3.85 -15.42 4.79
N MET A 12 3.30 -16.27 3.92
CA MET A 12 2.09 -15.98 3.16
C MET A 12 0.84 -16.53 3.84
N CYS A 13 -0.32 -15.90 3.56
CA CYS A 13 -1.58 -16.26 4.23
C CYS A 13 -2.13 -17.60 3.77
N GLY A 14 -1.87 -18.01 2.53
CA GLY A 14 -2.31 -19.30 2.00
C GLY A 14 -2.13 -19.44 0.49
N VAL A 15 -2.35 -20.66 0.03
CA VAL A 15 -2.42 -21.04 -1.38
C VAL A 15 -3.62 -21.96 -1.59
N VAL A 16 -4.34 -21.76 -2.69
CA VAL A 16 -5.52 -22.56 -3.06
C VAL A 16 -5.47 -22.88 -4.54
N GLU A 17 -5.57 -24.18 -4.87
CA GLU A 17 -5.75 -24.63 -6.25
C GLU A 17 -7.13 -24.23 -6.75
N ASP A 18 -7.22 -23.77 -7.99
CA ASP A 18 -8.46 -23.30 -8.63
C ASP A 18 -9.19 -22.16 -7.89
N GLY A 19 -8.56 -21.55 -6.89
CA GLY A 19 -9.21 -20.56 -6.02
C GLY A 19 -9.49 -19.22 -6.67
N ILE A 20 -8.83 -18.89 -7.78
CA ILE A 20 -9.00 -17.63 -8.50
C ILE A 20 -9.29 -17.90 -10.00
N ILE A 21 -8.42 -18.66 -10.63
CA ILE A 21 -8.55 -19.06 -12.07
C ILE A 21 -8.36 -20.56 -12.13
N PRO A 22 -9.28 -21.32 -12.78
CA PRO A 22 -9.16 -22.74 -12.97
C PRO A 22 -7.81 -23.15 -13.60
N GLY A 23 -7.16 -24.17 -13.06
CA GLY A 23 -5.85 -24.66 -13.49
C GLY A 23 -4.65 -23.87 -12.96
N LEU A 24 -4.89 -22.93 -12.02
CA LEU A 24 -3.82 -22.17 -11.39
C LEU A 24 -3.94 -22.20 -9.87
N PHE A 25 -2.78 -22.09 -9.19
CA PHE A 25 -2.70 -21.89 -7.76
C PHE A 25 -2.81 -20.38 -7.45
N GLY A 26 -3.78 -20.00 -6.62
CA GLY A 26 -3.98 -18.66 -6.12
C GLY A 26 -3.32 -18.48 -4.76
N TYR A 27 -2.45 -17.48 -4.63
CA TYR A 27 -1.76 -17.14 -3.39
C TYR A 27 -2.32 -15.87 -2.77
N GLU A 28 -2.47 -15.86 -1.47
CA GLU A 28 -2.81 -14.69 -0.68
C GLU A 28 -1.62 -14.22 0.15
N ALA A 29 -1.34 -12.92 0.08
CA ALA A 29 -0.49 -12.20 1.01
C ALA A 29 -1.21 -10.91 1.43
N GLY A 30 -1.04 -10.49 2.68
CA GLY A 30 -1.75 -9.33 3.19
C GLY A 30 -0.84 -8.30 3.85
N GLN A 31 -1.16 -7.03 3.58
CA GLN A 31 -0.81 -5.92 4.46
C GLN A 31 -2.00 -5.71 5.40
N SER A 32 -1.74 -5.58 6.71
CA SER A 32 -2.82 -5.47 7.70
C SER A 32 -3.63 -4.21 7.50
N ASP A 33 -2.95 -3.11 7.13
CA ASP A 33 -3.54 -1.80 6.91
C ASP A 33 -2.81 -1.07 5.78
N VAL A 34 -3.53 -0.31 4.97
CA VAL A 34 -2.97 0.68 4.05
C VAL A 34 -3.77 1.97 4.18
N GLY A 35 -5.04 1.97 3.78
CA GLY A 35 -5.92 3.12 3.89
C GLY A 35 -6.17 3.56 5.32
N ASP A 36 -6.25 2.61 6.25
CA ASP A 36 -6.52 2.88 7.66
C ASP A 36 -5.37 3.62 8.35
N ILE A 37 -4.11 3.40 7.95
CA ILE A 37 -2.95 4.16 8.43
C ILE A 37 -3.10 5.63 8.04
N PHE A 38 -3.50 5.92 6.80
CA PHE A 38 -3.71 7.28 6.33
C PHE A 38 -4.89 7.94 7.05
N ALA A 39 -6.00 7.21 7.21
CA ALA A 39 -7.16 7.71 7.96
C ALA A 39 -6.79 7.99 9.43
N TRP A 40 -6.07 7.09 10.09
CA TRP A 40 -5.57 7.30 11.43
C TRP A 40 -4.70 8.56 11.53
N PHE A 41 -3.76 8.74 10.60
CA PHE A 41 -2.88 9.90 10.57
C PHE A 41 -3.66 11.20 10.42
N LEU A 42 -4.63 11.25 9.51
CA LEU A 42 -5.46 12.43 9.31
C LEU A 42 -6.32 12.76 10.53
N ASN A 43 -6.86 11.75 11.19
CA ASN A 43 -7.75 11.96 12.32
C ASN A 43 -7.02 12.32 13.61
N ASN A 44 -5.75 11.94 13.77
CA ASN A 44 -5.05 12.07 15.04
C ASN A 44 -3.83 12.98 15.00
N CYS A 45 -3.26 13.26 13.83
CA CYS A 45 -1.94 13.89 13.75
C CYS A 45 -1.88 15.16 12.89
N ILE A 46 -3.00 15.57 12.27
CA ILE A 46 -3.04 16.74 11.40
C ILE A 46 -3.44 17.99 12.19
N PRO A 47 -2.66 19.09 12.13
CA PRO A 47 -3.07 20.37 12.67
C PRO A 47 -4.33 20.89 11.98
N GLU A 48 -5.24 21.52 12.75
CA GLU A 48 -6.50 22.09 12.24
C GLU A 48 -6.29 23.04 11.05
N ALA A 49 -5.17 23.76 11.01
CA ALA A 49 -4.82 24.64 9.91
C ALA A 49 -4.83 23.95 8.53
N TYR A 50 -4.49 22.65 8.46
CA TYR A 50 -4.55 21.88 7.20
C TYR A 50 -5.98 21.63 6.77
N SER A 51 -6.88 21.33 7.69
CA SER A 51 -8.31 21.17 7.40
C SER A 51 -8.94 22.49 6.92
N VAL A 52 -8.58 23.59 7.56
CA VAL A 52 -9.02 24.94 7.13
C VAL A 52 -8.47 25.29 5.75
N GLU A 53 -7.20 25.02 5.48
CA GLU A 53 -6.56 25.27 4.18
C GLU A 53 -7.23 24.42 3.08
N ALA A 54 -7.43 23.13 3.31
CA ALA A 54 -8.10 22.23 2.38
C ALA A 54 -9.52 22.72 2.05
N GLY A 55 -10.30 23.10 3.07
CA GLY A 55 -11.65 23.63 2.89
C GLY A 55 -11.68 24.91 2.05
N LYS A 56 -10.73 25.83 2.25
CA LYS A 56 -10.61 27.05 1.43
C LYS A 56 -10.30 26.76 -0.02
N GLN A 57 -9.59 25.68 -0.30
CA GLN A 57 -9.23 25.25 -1.66
C GLN A 57 -10.24 24.28 -2.28
N GLY A 58 -11.31 23.93 -1.58
CA GLY A 58 -12.35 23.00 -2.06
C GLY A 58 -11.83 21.56 -2.26
N MET A 59 -10.82 21.15 -1.51
CA MET A 59 -10.22 19.82 -1.61
C MET A 59 -10.25 19.08 -0.26
N SER A 60 -10.04 17.77 -0.29
CA SER A 60 -9.85 16.98 0.92
C SER A 60 -8.46 17.20 1.52
N VAL A 61 -8.30 16.88 2.81
CA VAL A 61 -6.97 16.94 3.48
C VAL A 61 -5.99 15.96 2.82
N HIS A 62 -6.44 14.80 2.34
CA HIS A 62 -5.62 13.88 1.54
C HIS A 62 -5.05 14.55 0.30
N GLN A 63 -5.90 15.23 -0.48
CA GLN A 63 -5.48 15.94 -1.70
C GLN A 63 -4.51 17.08 -1.39
N LEU A 64 -4.72 17.80 -0.29
CA LEU A 64 -3.80 18.87 0.15
C LEU A 64 -2.42 18.30 0.50
N LEU A 65 -2.37 17.22 1.28
CA LEU A 65 -1.12 16.56 1.65
C LEU A 65 -0.39 15.99 0.43
N GLU A 66 -1.13 15.36 -0.49
CA GLU A 66 -0.58 14.89 -1.77
C GLU A 66 0.03 16.05 -2.58
N ALA A 67 -0.71 17.15 -2.74
CA ALA A 67 -0.24 18.32 -3.48
C ALA A 67 1.05 18.94 -2.86
N LYS A 68 1.17 18.92 -1.52
CA LYS A 68 2.37 19.40 -0.82
C LYS A 68 3.53 18.40 -0.92
N ALA A 69 3.27 17.10 -0.92
CA ALA A 69 4.28 16.05 -0.91
C ALA A 69 4.79 15.64 -2.30
N VAL A 70 4.00 15.86 -3.36
CA VAL A 70 4.29 15.36 -4.72
C VAL A 70 5.61 15.87 -5.30
N SER A 71 6.03 17.09 -4.94
CA SER A 71 7.28 17.69 -5.40
C SER A 71 8.52 17.23 -4.63
N GLN A 72 8.37 16.52 -3.53
CA GLN A 72 9.48 16.03 -2.73
C GLN A 72 10.21 14.91 -3.49
N LYS A 73 11.54 14.92 -3.43
CA LYS A 73 12.35 13.80 -3.92
C LYS A 73 12.29 12.61 -2.95
N PRO A 74 12.50 11.37 -3.43
CA PRO A 74 12.63 10.22 -2.55
C PRO A 74 13.65 10.47 -1.42
N GLY A 75 13.26 10.19 -0.19
CA GLY A 75 14.11 10.39 1.00
C GLY A 75 14.37 11.84 1.41
N GLN A 76 13.87 12.84 0.69
CA GLN A 76 14.10 14.26 1.00
C GLN A 76 13.63 14.66 2.40
N HIS A 77 12.53 14.07 2.87
CA HIS A 77 11.98 14.34 4.20
C HIS A 77 12.80 13.72 5.36
N GLY A 78 13.74 12.80 5.06
CA GLY A 78 14.63 12.16 6.06
C GLY A 78 13.93 11.19 7.00
N LEU A 79 12.67 10.84 6.75
CA LEU A 79 11.89 9.92 7.56
C LEU A 79 11.93 8.50 6.99
N LEU A 80 11.90 7.51 7.89
CA LEU A 80 11.57 6.12 7.57
C LEU A 80 10.41 5.68 8.45
N ALA A 81 9.49 4.90 7.88
CA ALA A 81 8.36 4.35 8.61
C ALA A 81 8.19 2.84 8.36
N LEU A 82 7.61 2.15 9.35
CA LEU A 82 7.11 0.79 9.23
C LEU A 82 5.58 0.85 9.28
N ASP A 83 4.92 0.19 8.35
CA ASP A 83 3.46 0.21 8.20
C ASP A 83 2.71 -0.77 9.11
N TRP A 84 3.27 -1.10 10.28
CA TRP A 84 2.75 -2.14 11.17
C TRP A 84 1.76 -1.62 12.22
N TRP A 85 0.88 -0.68 11.87
CA TRP A 85 -0.13 -0.13 12.79
C TRP A 85 -1.09 -1.20 13.34
N ASN A 86 -1.26 -2.30 12.62
CA ASN A 86 -2.04 -3.48 13.03
C ASN A 86 -1.25 -4.77 12.81
N GLY A 87 0.02 -4.78 13.25
CA GLY A 87 0.93 -5.91 13.12
C GLY A 87 1.46 -6.13 11.71
N ASN A 88 2.09 -7.28 11.51
CA ASN A 88 2.67 -7.70 10.25
C ASN A 88 2.06 -9.05 9.79
N ARG A 89 1.02 -9.00 8.93
CA ARG A 89 0.30 -10.19 8.45
C ARG A 89 1.15 -11.05 7.51
N SER A 90 1.91 -10.44 6.60
CA SER A 90 2.91 -11.04 5.71
C SER A 90 4.11 -10.10 5.63
N VAL A 91 5.33 -10.52 5.82
CA VAL A 91 5.93 -11.85 5.77
C VAL A 91 6.21 -12.38 7.20
N LEU A 92 6.24 -11.51 8.23
CA LEU A 92 6.67 -11.89 9.59
C LEU A 92 5.60 -12.64 10.37
N VAL A 93 4.32 -12.52 9.99
CA VAL A 93 3.17 -13.21 10.61
C VAL A 93 3.12 -12.95 12.13
N ASP A 94 3.28 -11.68 12.52
CA ASP A 94 3.30 -11.27 13.92
C ASP A 94 2.36 -10.06 14.14
N ALA A 95 1.27 -10.32 14.86
CA ALA A 95 0.28 -9.30 15.21
C ALA A 95 0.70 -8.40 16.38
N ALA A 96 1.76 -8.74 17.11
CA ALA A 96 2.25 -7.92 18.23
C ALA A 96 3.18 -6.78 17.79
N LEU A 97 3.60 -6.77 16.53
CA LEU A 97 4.40 -5.68 15.97
C LEU A 97 3.59 -4.40 15.83
N SER A 98 4.26 -3.26 15.96
CA SER A 98 3.63 -1.94 15.89
C SER A 98 4.33 -1.02 14.88
N GLY A 99 3.61 -0.01 14.40
CA GLY A 99 4.13 1.01 13.51
C GLY A 99 5.27 1.82 14.13
N LEU A 100 6.13 2.35 13.26
CA LEU A 100 7.28 3.16 13.67
C LEU A 100 7.48 4.29 12.67
N ILE A 101 7.84 5.46 13.17
CA ILE A 101 8.36 6.58 12.37
C ILE A 101 9.65 7.05 13.03
N ILE A 102 10.75 7.10 12.27
CA ILE A 102 12.05 7.59 12.73
C ILE A 102 12.55 8.71 11.84
N GLY A 103 13.46 9.54 12.36
CA GLY A 103 14.07 10.64 11.61
C GLY A 103 13.36 11.99 11.77
N ALA A 104 12.30 12.09 12.59
CA ALA A 104 11.60 13.35 12.81
C ALA A 104 12.49 14.41 13.45
N THR A 105 12.35 15.65 13.00
CA THR A 105 13.03 16.84 13.50
C THR A 105 12.01 17.95 13.77
N LEU A 106 12.44 19.08 14.31
CA LEU A 106 11.58 20.27 14.47
C LEU A 106 11.10 20.84 13.13
N GLY A 107 11.75 20.49 12.03
CA GLY A 107 11.35 20.90 10.67
C GLY A 107 10.38 19.96 9.98
N THR A 108 10.10 18.78 10.56
CA THR A 108 9.21 17.79 9.99
C THR A 108 7.77 18.32 9.93
N ARG A 109 7.15 18.16 8.76
CA ARG A 109 5.78 18.63 8.47
C ARG A 109 4.82 17.46 8.25
N PRO A 110 3.51 17.66 8.37
CA PRO A 110 2.51 16.63 8.11
C PRO A 110 2.62 15.96 6.73
N GLU A 111 2.90 16.71 5.66
CA GLU A 111 3.13 16.15 4.33
C GLU A 111 4.35 15.24 4.25
N ASP A 112 5.39 15.48 5.06
CA ASP A 112 6.58 14.63 5.13
C ASP A 112 6.23 13.26 5.73
N ILE A 113 5.46 13.28 6.83
CA ILE A 113 4.97 12.06 7.48
C ILE A 113 4.02 11.31 6.57
N TYR A 114 3.08 12.01 5.92
CA TYR A 114 2.12 11.41 4.99
C TYR A 114 2.84 10.66 3.85
N ARG A 115 3.88 11.28 3.27
CA ARG A 115 4.71 10.65 2.24
C ARG A 115 5.47 9.44 2.79
N ALA A 116 6.09 9.55 3.96
CA ALA A 116 6.81 8.45 4.59
C ALA A 116 5.90 7.24 4.88
N LEU A 117 4.64 7.46 5.25
CA LEU A 117 3.66 6.39 5.44
C LEU A 117 3.30 5.71 4.10
N ILE A 118 3.16 6.48 3.01
CA ILE A 118 2.95 5.90 1.66
C ILE A 118 4.18 5.08 1.26
N GLU A 119 5.38 5.61 1.43
CA GLU A 119 6.63 4.90 1.13
C GLU A 119 6.75 3.60 1.95
N ALA A 120 6.37 3.61 3.22
CA ALA A 120 6.37 2.42 4.08
C ALA A 120 5.47 1.30 3.53
N THR A 121 4.25 1.62 3.10
CA THR A 121 3.34 0.65 2.51
C THR A 121 3.86 0.12 1.16
N ALA A 122 4.55 0.96 0.38
CA ALA A 122 5.18 0.54 -0.86
C ALA A 122 6.39 -0.39 -0.63
N TYR A 123 7.24 -0.09 0.35
CA TYR A 123 8.36 -0.98 0.74
C TYR A 123 7.85 -2.33 1.20
N ARG A 124 6.76 -2.35 1.96
CA ARG A 124 6.11 -3.60 2.38
C ARG A 124 5.63 -4.42 1.19
N THR A 125 4.96 -3.79 0.24
CA THR A 125 4.53 -4.44 -1.00
C THR A 125 5.72 -5.05 -1.74
N ARG A 126 6.84 -4.34 -1.84
CA ARG A 126 8.07 -4.87 -2.42
C ARG A 126 8.60 -6.10 -1.68
N VAL A 127 8.65 -6.06 -0.35
CA VAL A 127 9.09 -7.21 0.47
C VAL A 127 8.22 -8.44 0.22
N ILE A 128 6.90 -8.28 0.09
CA ILE A 128 5.97 -9.36 -0.24
C ILE A 128 6.26 -9.92 -1.64
N ILE A 129 6.43 -9.07 -2.65
CA ILE A 129 6.75 -9.49 -4.02
C ILE A 129 8.07 -10.27 -4.04
N GLU A 130 9.11 -9.73 -3.40
CA GLU A 130 10.42 -10.39 -3.33
C GLU A 130 10.36 -11.73 -2.58
N ALA A 131 9.47 -11.87 -1.59
CA ALA A 131 9.26 -13.15 -0.91
C ALA A 131 8.66 -14.20 -1.84
N PHE A 132 7.69 -13.85 -2.68
CA PHE A 132 7.17 -14.74 -3.73
C PHE A 132 8.29 -15.17 -4.70
N GLU A 133 9.06 -14.22 -5.21
CA GLU A 133 10.09 -14.48 -6.22
C GLU A 133 11.23 -15.33 -5.68
N ARG A 134 11.68 -15.08 -4.44
CA ARG A 134 12.70 -15.91 -3.77
C ARG A 134 12.27 -17.37 -3.60
N ASN A 135 10.97 -17.61 -3.53
CA ASN A 135 10.39 -18.96 -3.45
C ASN A 135 9.93 -19.51 -4.81
N GLY A 136 10.36 -18.89 -5.92
CA GLY A 136 10.12 -19.38 -7.27
C GLY A 136 8.74 -19.06 -7.84
N VAL A 137 7.94 -18.23 -7.16
CA VAL A 137 6.66 -17.75 -7.67
C VAL A 137 6.88 -16.38 -8.34
N LYS A 138 6.85 -16.36 -9.66
CA LYS A 138 7.05 -15.13 -10.43
C LYS A 138 5.87 -14.17 -10.31
N VAL A 139 6.18 -12.88 -10.24
CA VAL A 139 5.20 -11.80 -10.25
C VAL A 139 5.48 -10.92 -11.47
N ASP A 140 4.92 -11.27 -12.62
CA ASP A 140 5.20 -10.60 -13.88
C ASP A 140 4.38 -9.32 -14.08
N GLU A 141 3.13 -9.31 -13.62
CA GLU A 141 2.22 -8.18 -13.73
C GLU A 141 1.60 -7.82 -12.38
N LEU A 142 1.41 -6.52 -12.17
CA LEU A 142 0.72 -5.99 -11.00
C LEU A 142 -0.54 -5.25 -11.46
N MET A 143 -1.68 -5.67 -10.94
CA MET A 143 -2.95 -5.00 -11.19
C MET A 143 -3.46 -4.37 -9.89
N ALA A 144 -3.59 -3.06 -9.89
CA ALA A 144 -4.15 -2.31 -8.78
C ALA A 144 -5.65 -2.10 -8.97
N CYS A 145 -6.42 -2.33 -7.93
CA CYS A 145 -7.85 -2.10 -7.92
C CYS A 145 -8.30 -1.48 -6.59
N GLY A 146 -9.52 -0.94 -6.57
CA GLY A 146 -10.08 -0.25 -5.41
C GLY A 146 -9.86 1.27 -5.46
N GLY A 147 -10.28 1.98 -4.41
CA GLY A 147 -10.32 3.44 -4.40
C GLY A 147 -8.98 4.16 -4.36
N LEU A 148 -7.99 3.61 -3.65
CA LEU A 148 -6.69 4.25 -3.48
C LEU A 148 -5.94 4.46 -4.80
N PRO A 149 -5.82 3.46 -5.71
CA PRO A 149 -5.14 3.63 -6.99
C PRO A 149 -5.77 4.69 -7.90
N GLU A 150 -7.08 4.88 -7.82
CA GLU A 150 -7.77 5.89 -8.62
C GLU A 150 -7.61 7.30 -8.08
N GLN A 151 -7.56 7.44 -6.76
CA GLN A 151 -7.64 8.73 -6.08
C GLN A 151 -6.27 9.34 -5.78
N ASN A 152 -5.20 8.54 -5.71
CA ASN A 152 -3.87 9.01 -5.32
C ASN A 152 -2.79 8.59 -6.32
N LYS A 153 -2.50 9.48 -7.26
CA LYS A 153 -1.49 9.25 -8.31
C LYS A 153 -0.07 9.20 -7.74
N MET A 154 0.21 10.01 -6.73
CA MET A 154 1.52 10.01 -6.07
C MET A 154 1.78 8.66 -5.39
N LEU A 155 0.78 8.09 -4.72
CA LEU A 155 0.87 6.74 -4.13
C LEU A 155 1.24 5.72 -5.22
N MET A 156 0.53 5.70 -6.33
CA MET A 156 0.79 4.74 -7.41
C MET A 156 2.17 4.90 -8.03
N GLN A 157 2.66 6.16 -8.17
CA GLN A 157 4.01 6.42 -8.65
C GLN A 157 5.06 5.90 -7.65
N ILE A 158 4.89 6.15 -6.35
CA ILE A 158 5.79 5.65 -5.30
C ILE A 158 5.82 4.12 -5.31
N TYR A 159 4.66 3.46 -5.45
CA TYR A 159 4.61 2.00 -5.55
C TYR A 159 5.35 1.47 -6.78
N ALA A 160 5.21 2.12 -7.92
CA ALA A 160 5.93 1.75 -9.14
C ALA A 160 7.45 1.93 -8.97
N ASP A 161 7.87 3.06 -8.42
CA ASP A 161 9.29 3.38 -8.20
C ASP A 161 9.94 2.41 -7.19
N VAL A 162 9.28 2.15 -6.07
CA VAL A 162 9.80 1.26 -5.02
C VAL A 162 9.87 -0.19 -5.48
N THR A 163 8.85 -0.67 -6.19
CA THR A 163 8.82 -2.06 -6.66
C THR A 163 9.63 -2.27 -7.95
N GLY A 164 9.93 -1.19 -8.68
CA GLY A 164 10.55 -1.24 -10.00
C GLY A 164 9.63 -1.87 -11.06
N ARG A 165 8.30 -1.77 -10.90
CA ARG A 165 7.30 -2.45 -11.73
C ARG A 165 6.20 -1.52 -12.17
N ASN A 166 5.64 -1.81 -13.35
CA ASN A 166 4.46 -1.12 -13.83
C ASN A 166 3.20 -1.69 -13.17
N PHE A 167 2.31 -0.81 -12.75
CA PHE A 167 0.99 -1.18 -12.26
C PHE A 167 -0.06 -0.89 -13.35
N LYS A 168 -0.86 -1.90 -13.66
CA LYS A 168 -2.11 -1.71 -14.41
C LYS A 168 -3.21 -1.34 -13.44
N ILE A 169 -3.95 -0.28 -13.71
CA ILE A 169 -5.10 0.11 -12.89
C ILE A 169 -6.36 -0.49 -13.51
N SER A 170 -7.17 -1.15 -12.68
CA SER A 170 -8.45 -1.72 -13.13
C SER A 170 -9.39 -0.63 -13.64
N ALA A 171 -10.08 -0.87 -14.75
CA ALA A 171 -11.11 0.03 -15.24
C ALA A 171 -12.40 0.02 -14.40
N SER A 172 -12.62 -1.03 -13.62
CA SER A 172 -13.79 -1.14 -12.74
C SER A 172 -13.48 -0.52 -11.36
N LYS A 173 -14.31 0.42 -10.93
CA LYS A 173 -14.26 1.01 -9.58
C LYS A 173 -14.69 0.03 -8.48
N GLN A 174 -15.46 -0.98 -8.83
CA GLN A 174 -16.05 -1.98 -7.92
C GLN A 174 -15.55 -3.39 -8.27
N THR A 175 -14.25 -3.54 -8.48
CA THR A 175 -13.64 -4.81 -8.90
C THR A 175 -14.02 -6.00 -8.00
N PRO A 176 -14.01 -5.90 -6.65
CA PRO A 176 -14.44 -7.01 -5.80
C PRO A 176 -15.93 -7.38 -6.00
N ALA A 177 -16.82 -6.38 -6.10
CA ALA A 177 -18.24 -6.63 -6.35
C ALA A 177 -18.48 -7.23 -7.73
N LEU A 178 -17.75 -6.77 -8.75
CA LEU A 178 -17.81 -7.35 -10.10
C LEU A 178 -17.36 -8.82 -10.07
N GLY A 179 -16.25 -9.11 -9.40
CA GLY A 179 -15.75 -10.48 -9.23
C GLY A 179 -16.79 -11.37 -8.55
N SER A 180 -17.38 -10.92 -7.44
CA SER A 180 -18.43 -11.66 -6.74
C SER A 180 -19.65 -11.93 -7.65
N ALA A 181 -20.06 -10.95 -8.45
CA ALA A 181 -21.16 -11.11 -9.40
C ALA A 181 -20.84 -12.08 -10.55
N MET A 182 -19.58 -12.30 -10.89
CA MET A 182 -19.18 -13.27 -11.90
C MET A 182 -19.19 -14.72 -11.38
N PHE A 183 -19.18 -14.94 -10.08
CA PHE A 183 -19.24 -16.24 -9.43
C PHE A 183 -20.64 -16.60 -8.89
N GLY A 184 -21.59 -15.70 -8.95
CA GLY A 184 -23.00 -15.92 -8.61
C GLY A 184 -23.87 -16.18 -9.83
#